data_8d22a2bada1bd05bd92688b10d0009df
#
_entry.id   8d22a2bada1bd05bd92688b10d0009df
#
_cell.length_a   1.000
_cell.length_b   1.000
_cell.length_c   1.000
_cell.angle_alpha   90.00
_cell.angle_beta   90.00
_cell.angle_gamma   90.00
#
_symmetry.space_group_name_H-M   'P 1'
#
loop_
_entity.id
_entity.type
_entity.pdbx_description
1 polymer ?
#
loop_
_entity_poly.entity_id
_entity_poly.type
_entity_poly.pdbx_seq_one_letter_code
_entity_poly.pdbx_strand_id
1 'polypeptide(L)'
;MYKRQLKHTAEAFEAKFDDLIPRLKWLNFGGGHHITRPGYDLEKLIRVIKSFRERYDVEVYLEPSEAVALHTGILVVTVLDLIETSEHQIAILDSSATCHMPDVLEMPYRPRILGAGQPNAHAHTYRLGGMSCLAGDVVGDYSFPQPLEIGQRLTFLDMAHYTMVKNTTFNGVPLPAISLYSETNGLETVRLSLIHI
;
A
#
# COMPACT_ATOMS: atom_id res chain seq x y z
N MET A 1 18.48 -3.28 -2.18
CA MET A 1 18.62 -1.85 -1.98
C MET A 1 18.40 -1.44 -0.51
N TYR A 2 17.37 -1.92 0.17
CA TYR A 2 17.02 -1.52 1.56
C TYR A 2 17.99 -1.99 2.68
N LYS A 3 18.80 -3.03 2.45
CA LYS A 3 19.69 -3.63 3.47
C LYS A 3 20.80 -2.70 4.01
N ARG A 4 21.06 -1.56 3.34
CA ARG A 4 22.13 -0.62 3.75
C ARG A 4 21.61 0.68 4.36
N GLN A 5 20.33 1.04 4.14
CA GLN A 5 19.83 2.37 4.44
C GLN A 5 19.85 2.71 5.94
N LEU A 6 19.27 1.89 6.82
CA LEU A 6 19.21 2.24 8.24
C LEU A 6 20.61 2.44 8.85
N LYS A 7 21.56 1.55 8.55
CA LYS A 7 22.92 1.68 9.07
C LYS A 7 23.54 3.01 8.62
N HIS A 8 23.46 3.35 7.34
CA HIS A 8 23.99 4.63 6.82
C HIS A 8 23.26 5.83 7.39
N THR A 9 21.93 5.75 7.55
CA THR A 9 21.16 6.82 8.19
C THR A 9 21.58 7.01 9.64
N ALA A 10 21.73 5.92 10.39
CA ALA A 10 22.16 5.95 11.77
C ALA A 10 23.58 6.51 11.92
N GLU A 11 24.52 6.07 11.07
CA GLU A 11 25.90 6.59 11.04
C GLU A 11 25.94 8.09 10.65
N ALA A 12 25.16 8.52 9.68
CA ALA A 12 25.08 9.93 9.28
C ALA A 12 24.42 10.80 10.35
N PHE A 13 23.41 10.27 11.03
CA PHE A 13 22.75 10.94 12.15
C PHE A 13 23.73 11.09 13.31
N GLU A 14 24.41 10.02 13.69
CA GLU A 14 25.42 10.01 14.75
C GLU A 14 26.53 11.02 14.46
N ALA A 15 27.08 11.00 13.24
CA ALA A 15 28.16 11.93 12.86
C ALA A 15 27.77 13.43 12.90
N LYS A 16 26.46 13.73 12.79
CA LYS A 16 25.96 15.11 12.80
C LYS A 16 25.47 15.59 14.15
N PHE A 17 25.05 14.68 15.02
CA PHE A 17 24.33 14.98 16.25
C PHE A 17 24.90 14.28 17.48
N ASP A 18 26.15 13.85 17.44
CA ASP A 18 26.84 13.15 18.54
C ASP A 18 26.80 13.94 19.87
N ASP A 19 26.90 15.26 19.82
CA ASP A 19 26.78 16.16 20.98
C ASP A 19 25.36 16.23 21.56
N LEU A 20 24.33 15.97 20.71
CA LEU A 20 22.93 16.09 21.09
C LEU A 20 22.37 14.76 21.59
N ILE A 21 22.76 13.65 21.00
CA ILE A 21 22.21 12.32 21.29
C ILE A 21 22.21 12.00 22.79
N PRO A 22 23.30 12.26 23.56
CA PRO A 22 23.32 11.97 24.99
C PRO A 22 22.35 12.79 25.85
N ARG A 23 21.74 13.82 25.25
CA ARG A 23 20.73 14.67 25.92
C ARG A 23 19.30 14.21 25.63
N LEU A 24 19.12 13.27 24.71
CA LEU A 24 17.81 12.78 24.32
C LEU A 24 17.37 11.65 25.25
N LYS A 25 16.09 11.54 25.48
CA LYS A 25 15.48 10.40 26.16
C LYS A 25 15.14 9.27 25.18
N TRP A 26 14.86 9.64 23.92
CA TRP A 26 14.49 8.69 22.88
C TRP A 26 14.86 9.23 21.50
N LEU A 27 15.00 8.30 20.56
CA LEU A 27 15.18 8.53 19.13
C LEU A 27 14.11 7.75 18.35
N ASN A 28 13.59 8.34 17.29
CA ASN A 28 12.70 7.66 16.37
C ASN A 28 13.35 7.57 14.99
N PHE A 29 13.63 6.34 14.54
CA PHE A 29 14.18 6.09 13.21
C PHE A 29 13.10 5.98 12.12
N GLY A 30 11.83 6.27 12.45
CA GLY A 30 10.72 6.34 11.51
C GLY A 30 10.30 5.00 10.95
N GLY A 31 9.65 5.07 9.79
CA GLY A 31 9.09 3.94 9.07
C GLY A 31 10.02 3.34 8.01
N GLY A 32 9.42 2.57 7.09
CA GLY A 32 10.16 1.92 6.00
C GLY A 32 10.92 0.65 6.40
N HIS A 33 10.76 0.18 7.62
CA HIS A 33 11.36 -1.06 8.12
C HIS A 33 10.46 -2.24 7.81
N HIS A 34 10.70 -2.88 6.67
CA HIS A 34 9.89 -4.03 6.20
C HIS A 34 10.27 -5.33 6.93
N ILE A 35 10.15 -5.34 8.24
CA ILE A 35 10.64 -6.42 9.12
C ILE A 35 9.97 -7.78 8.87
N THR A 36 8.81 -7.80 8.26
CA THR A 36 8.05 -9.00 7.90
C THR A 36 8.32 -9.50 6.47
N ARG A 37 9.12 -8.76 5.68
CA ARG A 37 9.47 -9.20 4.32
C ARG A 37 10.49 -10.35 4.33
N PRO A 38 10.28 -11.37 3.48
CA PRO A 38 11.29 -12.39 3.25
C PRO A 38 12.66 -11.78 2.89
N GLY A 39 13.71 -12.20 3.59
CA GLY A 39 15.07 -11.74 3.36
C GLY A 39 15.40 -10.36 3.93
N TYR A 40 14.54 -9.77 4.77
CA TYR A 40 14.89 -8.61 5.57
C TYR A 40 15.93 -9.00 6.64
N ASP A 41 16.97 -8.20 6.82
CA ASP A 41 18.05 -8.45 7.78
C ASP A 41 17.66 -7.90 9.17
N LEU A 42 16.79 -8.64 9.86
CA LEU A 42 16.27 -8.27 11.17
C LEU A 42 17.39 -8.18 12.21
N GLU A 43 18.36 -9.08 12.17
CA GLU A 43 19.51 -9.10 13.08
C GLU A 43 20.34 -7.81 12.96
N LYS A 44 20.47 -7.28 11.75
CA LYS A 44 21.18 -6.01 11.53
C LYS A 44 20.40 -4.84 12.12
N LEU A 45 19.08 -4.80 11.96
CA LEU A 45 18.22 -3.80 12.60
C LEU A 45 18.39 -3.84 14.12
N ILE A 46 18.31 -5.03 14.72
CA ILE A 46 18.45 -5.23 16.16
C ILE A 46 19.83 -4.75 16.63
N ARG A 47 20.91 -5.08 15.91
CA ARG A 47 22.27 -4.60 16.27
C ARG A 47 22.38 -3.08 16.26
N VAL A 48 21.80 -2.40 15.28
CA VAL A 48 21.80 -0.93 15.22
C VAL A 48 21.07 -0.34 16.41
N ILE A 49 19.86 -0.85 16.72
CA ILE A 49 19.05 -0.37 17.86
C ILE A 49 19.79 -0.57 19.17
N LYS A 50 20.32 -1.77 19.41
CA LYS A 50 21.08 -2.08 20.63
C LYS A 50 22.29 -1.17 20.78
N SER A 51 23.04 -0.94 19.70
CA SER A 51 24.20 -0.06 19.69
C SER A 51 23.89 1.36 20.14
N PHE A 52 22.76 1.94 19.71
CA PHE A 52 22.35 3.28 20.17
C PHE A 52 21.92 3.28 21.62
N ARG A 53 21.13 2.29 22.04
CA ARG A 53 20.69 2.15 23.44
C ARG A 53 21.84 2.00 24.41
N GLU A 54 22.83 1.18 24.06
CA GLU A 54 23.98 0.88 24.91
C GLU A 54 24.98 2.05 25.00
N ARG A 55 25.16 2.79 23.89
CA ARG A 55 26.14 3.90 23.86
C ARG A 55 25.62 5.21 24.42
N TYR A 56 24.33 5.48 24.25
CA TYR A 56 23.74 6.79 24.54
C TYR A 56 22.66 6.77 25.63
N ASP A 57 22.31 5.60 26.16
CA ASP A 57 21.23 5.41 27.12
C ASP A 57 19.89 6.02 26.64
N VAL A 58 19.56 5.83 25.34
CA VAL A 58 18.35 6.32 24.70
C VAL A 58 17.40 5.18 24.34
N GLU A 59 16.11 5.42 24.45
CA GLU A 59 15.12 4.53 23.87
C GLU A 59 15.04 4.73 22.36
N VAL A 60 14.83 3.65 21.60
CA VAL A 60 14.68 3.70 20.15
C VAL A 60 13.29 3.27 19.74
N TYR A 61 12.61 4.12 19.02
CA TYR A 61 11.30 3.89 18.42
C TYR A 61 11.41 3.67 16.92
N LEU A 62 10.48 2.89 16.38
CA LEU A 62 10.29 2.64 14.95
C LEU A 62 8.81 2.78 14.61
N GLU A 63 8.49 3.06 13.34
CA GLU A 63 7.13 3.18 12.83
C GLU A 63 6.89 2.21 11.65
N PRO A 64 7.00 0.89 11.85
CA PRO A 64 6.95 -0.10 10.77
C PRO A 64 5.51 -0.42 10.37
N SER A 65 4.72 0.56 9.90
CA SER A 65 3.28 0.42 9.63
C SER A 65 2.97 -0.72 8.64
N GLU A 66 3.75 -0.88 7.56
CA GLU A 66 3.58 -2.01 6.64
C GLU A 66 3.73 -3.35 7.34
N ALA A 67 4.72 -3.48 8.22
CA ALA A 67 4.96 -4.72 8.94
C ALA A 67 3.80 -5.11 9.89
N VAL A 68 3.08 -4.12 10.41
CA VAL A 68 1.92 -4.34 11.30
C VAL A 68 0.67 -4.71 10.51
N ALA A 69 0.44 -4.06 9.35
CA ALA A 69 -0.80 -4.18 8.60
C ALA A 69 -0.69 -5.03 7.31
N LEU A 70 0.47 -5.65 7.06
CA LEU A 70 0.66 -6.52 5.90
C LEU A 70 -0.26 -7.75 6.00
N HIS A 71 -0.92 -8.11 4.88
CA HIS A 71 -1.85 -9.23 4.75
C HIS A 71 -3.11 -9.15 5.64
N THR A 72 -3.46 -7.96 6.14
CA THR A 72 -4.62 -7.79 7.01
C THR A 72 -5.85 -7.23 6.30
N GLY A 73 -5.73 -6.72 5.09
CA GLY A 73 -6.87 -6.16 4.36
C GLY A 73 -6.77 -6.29 2.87
N ILE A 74 -7.94 -6.37 2.25
CA ILE A 74 -8.15 -6.42 0.80
C ILE A 74 -9.10 -5.31 0.40
N LEU A 75 -9.02 -4.86 -0.86
CA LEU A 75 -10.02 -4.02 -1.50
C LEU A 75 -10.71 -4.83 -2.59
N VAL A 76 -12.03 -4.99 -2.47
CA VAL A 76 -12.85 -5.62 -3.49
C VAL A 76 -13.46 -4.53 -4.36
N VAL A 77 -13.29 -4.63 -5.67
CA VAL A 77 -13.81 -3.68 -6.65
C VAL A 77 -14.58 -4.41 -7.74
N THR A 78 -15.45 -3.69 -8.44
CA THR A 78 -16.27 -4.22 -9.52
C THR A 78 -15.84 -3.59 -10.85
N VAL A 79 -15.78 -4.38 -11.90
CA VAL A 79 -15.62 -3.90 -13.28
C VAL A 79 -16.94 -3.28 -13.72
N LEU A 80 -16.93 -1.98 -14.00
CA LEU A 80 -18.12 -1.21 -14.41
C LEU A 80 -18.30 -1.21 -15.92
N ASP A 81 -17.19 -1.14 -16.66
CA ASP A 81 -17.21 -1.04 -18.11
C ASP A 81 -15.94 -1.61 -18.74
N LEU A 82 -16.04 -2.02 -19.99
CA LEU A 82 -14.93 -2.53 -20.80
C LEU A 82 -14.88 -1.73 -22.12
N ILE A 83 -13.75 -1.11 -22.38
CA ILE A 83 -13.52 -0.25 -23.52
C ILE A 83 -12.38 -0.82 -24.35
N GLU A 84 -12.60 -0.99 -25.63
CA GLU A 84 -11.57 -1.38 -26.58
C GLU A 84 -11.10 -0.16 -27.38
N THR A 85 -9.81 0.04 -27.40
CA THR A 85 -9.14 1.08 -28.21
C THR A 85 -8.17 0.42 -29.19
N SER A 86 -7.59 1.19 -30.09
CA SER A 86 -6.55 0.67 -31.00
C SER A 86 -5.28 0.20 -30.28
N GLU A 87 -5.05 0.64 -29.03
CA GLU A 87 -3.82 0.36 -28.28
C GLU A 87 -4.04 -0.51 -27.06
N HIS A 88 -5.22 -0.39 -26.41
CA HIS A 88 -5.48 -1.02 -25.12
C HIS A 88 -6.90 -1.55 -25.01
N GLN A 89 -7.04 -2.66 -24.30
CA GLN A 89 -8.28 -3.01 -23.63
C GLN A 89 -8.28 -2.36 -22.25
N ILE A 90 -9.33 -1.61 -21.93
CA ILE A 90 -9.44 -0.85 -20.67
C ILE A 90 -10.62 -1.41 -19.87
N ALA A 91 -10.41 -1.64 -18.59
CA ALA A 91 -11.49 -1.98 -17.66
C ALA A 91 -11.64 -0.83 -16.66
N ILE A 92 -12.84 -0.23 -16.62
CA ILE A 92 -13.20 0.81 -15.65
C ILE A 92 -13.71 0.14 -14.38
N LEU A 93 -13.18 0.57 -13.23
CA LEU A 93 -13.51 0.02 -11.93
C LEU A 93 -14.36 1.00 -11.12
N ASP A 94 -15.18 0.49 -10.18
CA ASP A 94 -15.84 1.29 -9.13
C ASP A 94 -14.88 1.81 -8.05
N SER A 95 -13.61 1.81 -8.34
CA SER A 95 -12.51 2.35 -7.53
C SER A 95 -11.71 3.36 -8.34
N SER A 96 -10.80 4.05 -7.69
CA SER A 96 -9.99 5.10 -8.31
C SER A 96 -8.59 5.07 -7.69
N ALA A 97 -7.56 5.10 -8.53
CA ALA A 97 -6.19 5.26 -8.05
C ALA A 97 -6.03 6.61 -7.32
N THR A 98 -6.62 7.68 -7.86
CA THR A 98 -6.58 9.02 -7.28
C THR A 98 -7.26 9.08 -5.91
N CYS A 99 -8.43 8.43 -5.77
CA CYS A 99 -9.26 8.56 -4.57
C CYS A 99 -8.93 7.51 -3.51
N HIS A 100 -8.63 6.27 -3.90
CA HIS A 100 -8.55 5.13 -3.00
C HIS A 100 -7.15 4.53 -2.89
N MET A 101 -6.28 4.79 -3.87
CA MET A 101 -4.92 4.23 -3.92
C MET A 101 -3.90 5.30 -4.39
N PRO A 102 -3.84 6.49 -3.73
CA PRO A 102 -3.03 7.60 -4.24
C PRO A 102 -1.54 7.27 -4.34
N ASP A 103 -1.02 6.37 -3.52
CA ASP A 103 0.37 5.94 -3.59
C ASP A 103 0.72 5.20 -4.90
N VAL A 104 -0.27 4.67 -5.62
CA VAL A 104 -0.06 4.13 -6.97
C VAL A 104 0.45 5.22 -7.91
N LEU A 105 0.01 6.46 -7.72
CA LEU A 105 0.39 7.63 -8.53
C LEU A 105 1.57 8.40 -7.93
N GLU A 106 1.59 8.58 -6.61
CA GLU A 106 2.58 9.40 -5.90
C GLU A 106 3.92 8.66 -5.68
N MET A 107 3.86 7.37 -5.41
CA MET A 107 5.02 6.49 -5.19
C MET A 107 4.88 5.24 -6.06
N PRO A 108 4.97 5.34 -7.39
CA PRO A 108 4.48 4.35 -8.33
C PRO A 108 4.82 2.91 -7.96
N TYR A 109 3.80 2.14 -7.66
CA TYR A 109 3.86 0.71 -7.49
C TYR A 109 2.63 0.07 -8.14
N ARG A 110 2.67 -1.21 -8.39
CA ARG A 110 1.56 -1.95 -8.94
C ARG A 110 0.94 -2.84 -7.86
N PRO A 111 -0.25 -2.51 -7.32
CA PRO A 111 -0.94 -3.35 -6.36
C PRO A 111 -1.12 -4.78 -6.88
N ARG A 112 -1.04 -5.77 -6.01
CA ARG A 112 -1.29 -7.17 -6.39
C ARG A 112 -2.79 -7.41 -6.44
N ILE A 113 -3.23 -8.09 -7.50
CA ILE A 113 -4.62 -8.55 -7.66
C ILE A 113 -4.62 -10.08 -7.63
N LEU A 114 -5.55 -10.65 -6.88
CA LEU A 114 -5.71 -12.09 -6.78
C LEU A 114 -6.01 -12.69 -8.17
N GLY A 115 -5.20 -13.64 -8.61
CA GLY A 115 -5.37 -14.31 -9.89
C GLY A 115 -4.89 -13.53 -11.12
N ALA A 116 -4.40 -12.28 -10.95
CA ALA A 116 -3.84 -11.51 -12.06
C ALA A 116 -2.31 -11.64 -12.14
N GLY A 117 -1.79 -11.47 -13.35
CA GLY A 117 -0.36 -11.48 -13.68
C GLY A 117 0.19 -10.13 -14.12
N GLN A 118 1.49 -10.12 -14.44
CA GLN A 118 2.13 -9.02 -15.14
C GLN A 118 1.48 -8.83 -16.52
N PRO A 119 1.57 -7.65 -17.15
CA PRO A 119 1.11 -7.48 -18.52
C PRO A 119 1.65 -8.61 -19.43
N ASN A 120 0.77 -9.18 -20.23
CA ASN A 120 1.08 -10.30 -21.15
C ASN A 120 1.54 -11.63 -20.50
N ALA A 121 1.45 -11.76 -19.17
CA ALA A 121 1.70 -13.04 -18.52
C ALA A 121 0.56 -14.04 -18.72
N HIS A 122 -0.65 -13.55 -19.00
CA HIS A 122 -1.86 -14.31 -19.33
C HIS A 122 -2.44 -13.81 -20.65
N ALA A 123 -3.46 -14.52 -21.15
CA ALA A 123 -4.03 -14.29 -22.48
C ALA A 123 -4.71 -12.90 -22.66
N HIS A 124 -5.25 -12.30 -21.58
CA HIS A 124 -6.04 -11.09 -21.65
C HIS A 124 -5.42 -9.99 -20.81
N THR A 125 -4.90 -8.93 -21.45
CA THR A 125 -4.28 -7.80 -20.76
C THR A 125 -5.19 -6.58 -20.80
N TYR A 126 -5.42 -5.97 -19.64
CA TYR A 126 -6.24 -4.78 -19.48
C TYR A 126 -5.48 -3.69 -18.75
N ARG A 127 -5.70 -2.46 -19.16
CA ARG A 127 -5.43 -1.27 -18.35
C ARG A 127 -6.59 -1.04 -17.40
N LEU A 128 -6.33 -1.05 -16.10
CA LEU A 128 -7.36 -0.79 -15.10
C LEU A 128 -7.42 0.70 -14.81
N GLY A 129 -8.56 1.32 -15.08
CA GLY A 129 -8.83 2.74 -14.87
C GLY A 129 -9.87 2.97 -13.78
N GLY A 130 -9.78 4.13 -13.14
CA GLY A 130 -10.78 4.60 -12.19
C GLY A 130 -11.91 5.38 -12.87
N MET A 131 -12.84 5.85 -12.05
CA MET A 131 -14.06 6.53 -12.48
C MET A 131 -13.98 8.06 -12.32
N SER A 132 -12.84 8.62 -11.93
CA SER A 132 -12.69 10.07 -11.81
C SER A 132 -12.43 10.73 -13.17
N CYS A 133 -12.57 12.07 -13.25
CA CYS A 133 -12.26 12.82 -14.46
C CYS A 133 -10.77 12.98 -14.76
N LEU A 134 -9.89 12.51 -13.87
CA LEU A 134 -8.45 12.63 -14.04
C LEU A 134 -7.96 11.62 -15.10
N ALA A 135 -7.36 12.11 -16.19
CA ALA A 135 -6.83 11.25 -17.26
C ALA A 135 -5.76 10.25 -16.76
N GLY A 136 -5.07 10.58 -15.67
CA GLY A 136 -4.10 9.71 -15.00
C GLY A 136 -4.68 8.80 -13.92
N ASP A 137 -6.00 8.67 -13.78
CA ASP A 137 -6.64 7.77 -12.83
C ASP A 137 -6.53 6.32 -13.28
N VAL A 138 -5.31 5.82 -13.33
CA VAL A 138 -4.92 4.50 -13.84
C VAL A 138 -4.22 3.73 -12.73
N VAL A 139 -4.74 2.56 -12.40
CA VAL A 139 -4.14 1.65 -11.40
C VAL A 139 -2.94 0.92 -12.00
N GLY A 140 -3.00 0.56 -13.27
CA GLY A 140 -1.92 -0.12 -14.00
C GLY A 140 -2.43 -1.15 -15.01
N ASP A 141 -1.49 -1.79 -15.67
CA ASP A 141 -1.78 -2.84 -16.66
C ASP A 141 -1.62 -4.23 -16.02
N TYR A 142 -2.63 -5.09 -16.20
CA TYR A 142 -2.71 -6.44 -15.63
C TYR A 142 -3.16 -7.45 -16.68
N SER A 143 -2.71 -8.69 -16.55
CA SER A 143 -3.23 -9.77 -17.38
C SER A 143 -4.01 -10.81 -16.58
N PHE A 144 -5.01 -11.40 -17.21
CA PHE A 144 -5.92 -12.39 -16.62
C PHE A 144 -5.99 -13.65 -17.49
N PRO A 145 -6.18 -14.84 -16.89
CA PRO A 145 -6.32 -16.09 -17.63
C PRO A 145 -7.58 -16.15 -18.50
N GLN A 146 -8.64 -15.47 -18.04
CA GLN A 146 -9.92 -15.35 -18.74
C GLN A 146 -10.20 -13.88 -19.03
N PRO A 147 -11.01 -13.54 -20.04
CA PRO A 147 -11.46 -12.18 -20.27
C PRO A 147 -12.23 -11.67 -19.05
N LEU A 148 -12.09 -10.37 -18.77
CA LEU A 148 -12.90 -9.70 -17.75
C LEU A 148 -14.32 -9.51 -18.26
N GLU A 149 -15.28 -9.49 -17.33
CA GLU A 149 -16.69 -9.25 -17.60
C GLU A 149 -17.20 -8.05 -16.77
N ILE A 150 -18.15 -7.30 -17.30
CA ILE A 150 -18.85 -6.25 -16.55
C ILE A 150 -19.57 -6.90 -15.36
N GLY A 151 -19.42 -6.31 -14.17
CA GLY A 151 -19.93 -6.86 -12.91
C GLY A 151 -18.97 -7.82 -12.22
N GLN A 152 -17.88 -8.25 -12.86
CA GLN A 152 -16.87 -9.09 -12.25
C GLN A 152 -16.18 -8.36 -11.10
N ARG A 153 -15.92 -9.07 -9.99
CA ARG A 153 -15.17 -8.54 -8.86
C ARG A 153 -13.70 -8.88 -8.95
N LEU A 154 -12.87 -7.88 -8.71
CA LEU A 154 -11.41 -8.02 -8.56
C LEU A 154 -11.03 -7.77 -7.10
N THR A 155 -10.03 -8.51 -6.61
CA THR A 155 -9.56 -8.41 -5.24
C THR A 155 -8.11 -7.92 -5.21
N PHE A 156 -7.93 -6.67 -4.79
CA PHE A 156 -6.62 -6.10 -4.52
C PHE A 156 -6.13 -6.53 -3.14
N LEU A 157 -4.87 -6.96 -3.07
CA LEU A 157 -4.24 -7.45 -1.85
C LEU A 157 -3.48 -6.32 -1.14
N ASP A 158 -3.31 -6.46 0.16
CA ASP A 158 -2.55 -5.52 1.02
C ASP A 158 -3.09 -4.09 1.00
N MET A 159 -4.42 -3.96 1.12
CA MET A 159 -5.13 -2.69 1.03
C MET A 159 -5.54 -2.09 2.40
N ALA A 160 -4.92 -2.53 3.51
CA ALA A 160 -5.22 -2.02 4.86
C ALA A 160 -4.26 -0.91 5.34
N HIS A 161 -3.44 -0.35 4.45
CA HIS A 161 -2.48 0.69 4.77
C HIS A 161 -3.00 2.09 4.42
N TYR A 162 -2.22 2.83 3.63
CA TYR A 162 -2.58 4.17 3.17
C TYR A 162 -3.85 4.20 2.32
N THR A 163 -4.20 3.11 1.66
CA THR A 163 -5.47 2.96 0.94
C THR A 163 -6.71 3.11 1.82
N MET A 164 -6.59 2.99 3.14
CA MET A 164 -7.69 3.25 4.08
C MET A 164 -7.66 4.64 4.71
N VAL A 165 -6.51 5.32 4.73
CA VAL A 165 -6.32 6.57 5.48
C VAL A 165 -5.92 7.78 4.61
N LYS A 166 -5.42 7.56 3.39
CA LYS A 166 -5.14 8.62 2.40
C LYS A 166 -6.27 8.79 1.38
N ASN A 167 -7.50 8.42 1.74
CA ASN A 167 -8.65 8.47 0.86
C ASN A 167 -9.15 9.89 0.64
N THR A 168 -9.66 10.14 -0.55
CA THR A 168 -10.38 11.36 -0.91
C THR A 168 -11.69 11.02 -1.62
N THR A 169 -12.58 12.00 -1.70
CA THR A 169 -13.83 11.93 -2.48
C THR A 169 -13.76 12.82 -3.72
N PHE A 170 -12.57 13.02 -4.26
CA PHE A 170 -12.39 13.82 -5.47
C PHE A 170 -13.37 13.38 -6.57
N ASN A 171 -13.96 14.37 -7.25
CA ASN A 171 -14.92 14.15 -8.33
C ASN A 171 -16.22 13.42 -7.89
N GLY A 172 -16.53 13.41 -6.58
CA GLY A 172 -17.71 12.73 -6.04
C GLY A 172 -17.58 11.20 -5.96
N VAL A 173 -16.39 10.65 -6.14
CA VAL A 173 -16.15 9.20 -6.01
C VAL A 173 -16.39 8.77 -4.58
N PRO A 174 -17.32 7.81 -4.32
CA PRO A 174 -17.65 7.37 -2.97
C PRO A 174 -16.49 6.58 -2.36
N LEU A 175 -16.28 6.74 -1.05
CA LEU A 175 -15.31 5.92 -0.33
C LEU A 175 -15.78 4.47 -0.25
N PRO A 176 -14.87 3.48 -0.28
CA PRO A 176 -15.22 2.10 -0.04
C PRO A 176 -15.81 1.90 1.36
N ALA A 177 -16.76 0.98 1.50
CA ALA A 177 -17.20 0.52 2.80
C ALA A 177 -16.06 -0.25 3.50
N ILE A 178 -16.00 -0.17 4.82
CA ILE A 178 -15.05 -0.93 5.65
C ILE A 178 -15.81 -2.04 6.35
N SER A 179 -15.34 -3.26 6.17
CA SER A 179 -15.90 -4.43 6.84
C SER A 179 -14.79 -5.24 7.51
N LEU A 180 -15.13 -5.87 8.63
CA LEU A 180 -14.29 -6.84 9.30
C LEU A 180 -14.76 -8.25 8.95
N TYR A 181 -13.81 -9.15 8.75
CA TYR A 181 -14.10 -10.57 8.57
C TYR A 181 -13.50 -11.39 9.69
N SER A 182 -14.29 -12.29 10.23
CA SER A 182 -13.82 -13.34 11.13
C SER A 182 -14.47 -14.67 10.79
N GLU A 183 -13.78 -15.77 11.05
CA GLU A 183 -14.36 -17.12 10.85
C GLU A 183 -15.60 -17.36 11.71
N THR A 184 -15.67 -16.73 12.89
CA THR A 184 -16.78 -16.90 13.83
C THR A 184 -18.02 -16.10 13.45
N ASN A 185 -17.83 -14.82 13.06
CA ASN A 185 -18.94 -13.88 12.85
C ASN A 185 -19.22 -13.59 11.36
N GLY A 186 -18.37 -14.12 10.45
CA GLY A 186 -18.46 -13.79 9.04
C GLY A 186 -18.05 -12.34 8.75
N LEU A 187 -18.74 -11.69 7.81
CA LEU A 187 -18.49 -10.32 7.39
C LEU A 187 -19.39 -9.34 8.14
N GLU A 188 -18.79 -8.41 8.87
CA GLU A 188 -19.46 -7.31 9.58
C GLU A 188 -19.05 -5.97 8.99
N THR A 189 -19.99 -5.17 8.52
CA THR A 189 -19.73 -3.84 8.00
C THR A 189 -19.62 -2.85 9.15
N VAL A 190 -18.42 -2.28 9.32
CA VAL A 190 -18.11 -1.32 10.39
C VAL A 190 -18.38 0.11 9.96
N ARG A 191 -18.17 0.41 8.68
CA ARG A 191 -18.38 1.73 8.09
C ARG A 191 -18.95 1.60 6.69
N LEU A 192 -20.12 2.17 6.47
CA LEU A 192 -20.66 2.37 5.14
C LEU A 192 -20.01 3.56 4.46
N SER A 193 -19.87 3.48 3.14
CA SER A 193 -19.55 4.63 2.31
C SER A 193 -20.73 5.58 2.31
N LEU A 194 -20.65 6.66 3.06
CA LEU A 194 -21.63 7.74 3.01
C LEU A 194 -20.97 8.93 2.31
N ILE A 195 -21.45 9.26 1.12
CA ILE A 195 -21.26 10.59 0.57
C ILE A 195 -22.29 11.46 1.29
N HIS A 196 -21.80 12.32 2.18
CA HIS A 196 -22.64 13.42 2.64
C HIS A 196 -22.65 14.47 1.54
N ILE A 197 -23.80 14.59 0.88
CA ILE A 197 -24.15 15.71 0.01
C ILE A 197 -24.60 16.84 0.89
#